data_d6d8ff9e59a095a56b9ed6a13aa57793
#
_entry.id   d6d8ff9e59a095a56b9ed6a13aa57793
#
_cell.length_a   1.000
_cell.length_b   1.000
_cell.length_c   1.000
_cell.angle_alpha   90.00
_cell.angle_beta   90.00
_cell.angle_gamma   90.00
#
_symmetry.space_group_name_H-M   'P 1'
#
loop_
_entity.id
_entity.type
_entity.pdbx_description
1 polymer ?
#
loop_
_entity_poly.entity_id
_entity_poly.type
_entity_poly.pdbx_seq_one_letter_code
_entity_poly.pdbx_strand_id
1 'polypeptide(L)'
;MNSAAPVYWVIPGKLAGMAFPFLHPERRLAGGGAVDAFGDDLPLLRHADIRAVVSLVNSPSDRSAYATAGLGFLCLPIPDGWPPTAEQVDVFVEFADRIIASGGAVVVHCHAGLGRTGTMLAAYLIRHGMTADYAIRTVRRAEPAAIETTRQMQFLLALAGSGPT
;
A
#
# COMPACT_ATOMS: atom_id res chain seq x y z
N MET A 1 -0.34 -8.92 -24.87
CA MET A 1 -1.01 -9.22 -23.59
C MET A 1 -1.00 -7.97 -22.75
N ASN A 2 -2.16 -7.44 -22.40
CA ASN A 2 -2.25 -6.36 -21.43
C ASN A 2 -1.89 -6.91 -20.05
N SER A 3 -0.65 -6.69 -19.65
CA SER A 3 -0.22 -6.94 -18.29
C SER A 3 -0.87 -5.85 -17.41
N ALA A 4 -1.95 -6.18 -16.73
CA ALA A 4 -2.56 -5.29 -15.75
C ALA A 4 -1.54 -4.99 -14.65
N ALA A 5 -1.56 -3.79 -14.08
CA ALA A 5 -0.71 -3.45 -12.94
C ALA A 5 -0.92 -4.48 -11.81
N PRO A 6 0.15 -4.93 -11.14
CA PRO A 6 0.08 -5.96 -10.09
C PRO A 6 -0.48 -5.39 -8.78
N VAL A 7 -1.61 -4.74 -8.85
CA VAL A 7 -2.24 -4.05 -7.72
C VAL A 7 -3.66 -4.56 -7.49
N TYR A 8 -4.12 -4.50 -6.25
CA TYR A 8 -5.52 -4.68 -5.91
C TYR A 8 -6.11 -3.34 -5.44
N TRP A 9 -7.20 -2.93 -6.05
CA TRP A 9 -7.85 -1.66 -5.76
C TRP A 9 -8.81 -1.77 -4.58
N VAL A 10 -8.54 -1.00 -3.52
CA VAL A 10 -9.45 -0.83 -2.38
C VAL A 10 -10.43 0.30 -2.65
N ILE A 11 -9.94 1.39 -3.23
CA ILE A 11 -10.77 2.46 -3.81
C ILE A 11 -10.37 2.57 -5.28
N PRO A 12 -11.25 2.16 -6.22
CA PRO A 12 -10.92 2.14 -7.65
C PRO A 12 -10.36 3.49 -8.14
N GLY A 13 -9.21 3.45 -8.79
CA GLY A 13 -8.53 4.61 -9.33
C GLY A 13 -7.92 5.58 -8.30
N LYS A 14 -7.93 5.25 -7.01
CA LYS A 14 -7.44 6.14 -5.93
C LYS A 14 -6.48 5.46 -4.98
N LEU A 15 -6.83 4.28 -4.45
CA LEU A 15 -6.05 3.62 -3.41
C LEU A 15 -5.94 2.13 -3.65
N ALA A 16 -4.71 1.63 -3.73
CA ALA A 16 -4.41 0.24 -4.00
C ALA A 16 -3.33 -0.33 -3.09
N GLY A 17 -3.29 -1.65 -3.02
CA GLY A 17 -2.21 -2.40 -2.39
C GLY A 17 -1.49 -3.28 -3.41
N MET A 18 -0.25 -3.66 -3.10
CA MET A 18 0.55 -4.60 -3.89
C MET A 18 1.60 -5.28 -3.04
N ALA A 19 2.15 -6.39 -3.56
CA ALA A 19 3.39 -6.94 -3.04
C ALA A 19 4.58 -6.02 -3.37
N PHE A 20 5.71 -6.25 -2.75
CA PHE A 20 6.94 -5.54 -3.09
C PHE A 20 7.19 -5.63 -4.61
N PRO A 21 7.52 -4.53 -5.34
CA PRO A 21 7.48 -4.47 -6.80
C PRO A 21 8.25 -5.58 -7.55
N PHE A 22 9.34 -6.08 -6.97
CA PHE A 22 10.14 -7.14 -7.59
C PHE A 22 9.80 -8.55 -7.10
N LEU A 23 8.67 -8.76 -6.43
CA LEU A 23 8.25 -10.08 -5.93
C LEU A 23 7.23 -10.78 -6.82
N HIS A 24 7.11 -10.37 -8.09
CA HIS A 24 6.28 -11.11 -9.03
C HIS A 24 6.76 -12.56 -9.15
N PRO A 25 5.88 -13.58 -8.96
CA PRO A 25 6.30 -14.98 -8.93
C PRO A 25 7.09 -15.43 -10.16
N GLU A 26 6.70 -14.97 -11.33
CA GLU A 26 7.37 -15.29 -12.61
C GLU A 26 8.79 -14.72 -12.68
N ARG A 27 9.05 -13.60 -12.03
CA ARG A 27 10.36 -12.96 -11.99
C ARG A 27 11.34 -13.58 -11.02
N ARG A 28 10.83 -14.13 -9.89
CA ARG A 28 11.66 -14.93 -8.96
C ARG A 28 12.27 -16.14 -9.65
N LEU A 29 11.55 -16.73 -10.60
CA LEU A 29 12.00 -17.89 -11.35
C LEU A 29 12.98 -17.53 -12.48
N ALA A 30 12.94 -16.32 -13.01
CA ALA A 30 13.77 -15.86 -14.11
C ALA A 30 15.19 -15.44 -13.70
N GLY A 31 15.51 -15.36 -12.40
CA GLY A 31 16.85 -15.00 -11.90
C GLY A 31 17.31 -13.58 -12.25
N GLY A 32 16.40 -12.72 -12.70
CA GLY A 32 16.68 -11.31 -13.00
C GLY A 32 17.07 -10.54 -11.73
N GLY A 33 18.09 -9.71 -11.83
CA GLY A 33 18.50 -8.85 -10.72
C GLY A 33 17.38 -7.92 -10.27
N ALA A 34 17.39 -7.56 -9.00
CA ALA A 34 16.36 -6.72 -8.37
C ALA A 34 16.12 -5.40 -9.12
N VAL A 35 17.13 -4.86 -9.77
CA VAL A 35 17.08 -3.59 -10.51
C VAL A 35 16.23 -3.72 -11.78
N ASP A 36 16.34 -4.82 -12.51
CA ASP A 36 15.59 -5.03 -13.75
C ASP A 36 14.10 -5.30 -13.45
N ALA A 37 13.82 -6.07 -12.41
CA ALA A 37 12.45 -6.32 -11.94
C ALA A 37 11.75 -5.03 -11.50
N PHE A 38 12.45 -4.17 -10.79
CA PHE A 38 11.94 -2.88 -10.33
C PHE A 38 11.63 -1.94 -11.51
N GLY A 39 12.48 -1.95 -12.54
CA GLY A 39 12.29 -1.13 -13.73
C GLY A 39 11.03 -1.50 -14.51
N ASP A 40 10.68 -2.77 -14.59
CA ASP A 40 9.52 -3.23 -15.38
C ASP A 40 8.17 -2.96 -14.70
N ASP A 41 8.11 -2.91 -13.37
CA ASP A 41 6.86 -2.63 -12.65
C ASP A 41 6.48 -1.14 -12.68
N LEU A 42 7.46 -0.24 -12.73
CA LEU A 42 7.21 1.21 -12.73
C LEU A 42 6.33 1.69 -13.90
N PRO A 43 6.56 1.25 -15.16
CA PRO A 43 5.67 1.61 -16.26
C PRO A 43 4.23 1.13 -16.05
N LEU A 44 4.03 -0.05 -15.48
CA LEU A 44 2.69 -0.59 -15.20
C LEU A 44 1.96 0.25 -14.15
N LEU A 45 2.66 0.70 -13.10
CA LEU A 45 2.09 1.59 -12.10
C LEU A 45 1.65 2.92 -12.73
N ARG A 46 2.48 3.50 -13.59
CA ARG A 46 2.14 4.75 -14.29
C ARG A 46 0.95 4.60 -15.23
N HIS A 47 0.84 3.48 -15.92
CA HIS A 47 -0.33 3.19 -16.78
C HIS A 47 -1.62 3.05 -15.98
N ALA A 48 -1.54 2.69 -14.71
CA ALA A 48 -2.67 2.64 -13.79
C ALA A 48 -2.96 4.00 -13.10
N ASP A 49 -2.38 5.10 -13.58
CA ASP A 49 -2.46 6.44 -13.00
C ASP A 49 -1.95 6.55 -11.55
N ILE A 50 -1.16 5.58 -11.12
CA ILE A 50 -0.50 5.65 -9.82
C ILE A 50 0.57 6.73 -9.87
N ARG A 51 0.49 7.67 -8.94
CA ARG A 51 1.38 8.84 -8.84
C ARG A 51 2.31 8.79 -7.64
N ALA A 52 2.03 7.91 -6.69
CA ALA A 52 2.87 7.76 -5.50
C ALA A 52 2.87 6.33 -4.97
N VAL A 53 3.99 5.97 -4.37
CA VAL A 53 4.21 4.67 -3.73
C VAL A 53 4.50 4.89 -2.24
N VAL A 54 3.85 4.12 -1.39
CA VAL A 54 4.09 4.07 0.05
C VAL A 54 4.69 2.73 0.41
N SER A 55 5.93 2.75 0.89
CA SER A 55 6.64 1.56 1.35
C SER A 55 6.49 1.40 2.86
N LEU A 56 6.03 0.24 3.29
CA LEU A 56 5.94 -0.15 4.70
C LEU A 56 7.09 -1.03 5.15
N VAL A 57 8.10 -1.19 4.29
CA VAL A 57 9.36 -1.83 4.62
C VAL A 57 10.48 -0.79 4.68
N ASN A 58 11.57 -1.11 5.37
CA ASN A 58 12.70 -0.19 5.47
C ASN A 58 13.50 -0.17 4.15
N SER A 59 13.06 0.64 3.22
CA SER A 59 13.65 0.76 1.87
C SER A 59 13.84 2.22 1.44
N PRO A 60 14.53 3.05 2.25
CA PRO A 60 14.69 4.47 1.92
C PRO A 60 15.50 4.71 0.64
N SER A 61 16.35 3.76 0.24
CA SER A 61 17.14 3.81 -1.00
C SER A 61 16.29 3.77 -2.27
N ASP A 62 15.05 3.27 -2.19
CA ASP A 62 14.15 3.19 -3.35
C ASP A 62 13.63 4.57 -3.78
N ARG A 63 13.75 5.58 -2.93
CA ARG A 63 13.31 6.95 -3.19
C ARG A 63 13.83 7.49 -4.53
N SER A 64 15.11 7.27 -4.83
CA SER A 64 15.72 7.79 -6.07
C SER A 64 15.15 7.11 -7.30
N ALA A 65 14.87 5.83 -7.26
CA ALA A 65 14.29 5.09 -8.38
C ALA A 65 12.85 5.55 -8.64
N TYR A 66 12.03 5.73 -7.61
CA TYR A 66 10.68 6.26 -7.76
C TYR A 66 10.69 7.71 -8.25
N ALA A 67 11.58 8.56 -7.72
CA ALA A 67 11.72 9.94 -8.18
C ALA A 67 12.10 10.01 -9.66
N THR A 68 13.05 9.18 -10.12
CA THR A 68 13.45 9.09 -11.53
C THR A 68 12.26 8.67 -12.42
N ALA A 69 11.37 7.82 -11.91
CA ALA A 69 10.15 7.42 -12.60
C ALA A 69 9.03 8.47 -12.52
N GLY A 70 9.23 9.59 -11.84
CA GLY A 70 8.23 10.65 -11.66
C GLY A 70 7.14 10.29 -10.66
N LEU A 71 7.43 9.40 -9.71
CA LEU A 71 6.53 8.97 -8.67
C LEU A 71 6.89 9.59 -7.31
N GLY A 72 5.87 10.04 -6.57
CA GLY A 72 6.03 10.38 -5.17
C GLY A 72 6.37 9.13 -4.34
N PHE A 73 7.09 9.32 -3.23
CA PHE A 73 7.51 8.22 -2.38
C PHE A 73 7.43 8.59 -0.90
N LEU A 74 6.80 7.72 -0.12
CA LEU A 74 6.75 7.80 1.34
C LEU A 74 7.20 6.46 1.93
N CYS A 75 8.14 6.49 2.86
CA CYS A 75 8.63 5.31 3.56
C CYS A 75 8.22 5.36 5.03
N LEU A 76 7.39 4.40 5.44
CA LEU A 76 6.88 4.25 6.81
C LEU A 76 7.16 2.83 7.30
N PRO A 77 8.38 2.50 7.72
CA PRO A 77 8.73 1.15 8.11
C PRO A 77 7.89 0.62 9.27
N ILE A 78 7.32 -0.57 9.09
CA ILE A 78 6.55 -1.30 10.10
C ILE A 78 7.18 -2.69 10.23
N PRO A 79 7.44 -3.18 11.45
CA PRO A 79 7.92 -4.55 11.64
C PRO A 79 6.91 -5.57 11.10
N ASP A 80 7.39 -6.66 10.54
CA ASP A 80 6.53 -7.69 9.98
C ASP A 80 5.57 -8.26 11.04
N GLY A 81 4.31 -8.43 10.66
CA GLY A 81 3.24 -8.87 11.56
C GLY A 81 2.69 -7.80 12.52
N TRP A 82 3.29 -6.61 12.55
CA TRP A 82 2.84 -5.50 13.40
C TRP A 82 1.90 -4.54 12.66
N PRO A 83 1.02 -3.85 13.39
CA PRO A 83 0.27 -2.72 12.84
C PRO A 83 1.16 -1.47 12.73
N PRO A 84 0.73 -0.46 11.96
CA PRO A 84 1.31 0.87 12.05
C PRO A 84 1.06 1.50 13.41
N THR A 85 1.74 2.60 13.72
CA THR A 85 1.35 3.49 14.80
C THR A 85 0.23 4.43 14.32
N ALA A 86 -0.48 5.06 15.25
CA ALA A 86 -1.50 6.06 14.89
C ALA A 86 -0.89 7.23 14.12
N GLU A 87 0.32 7.67 14.51
CA GLU A 87 1.05 8.73 13.84
C GLU A 87 1.44 8.35 12.41
N GLN A 88 1.85 7.10 12.19
CA GLN A 88 2.13 6.60 10.83
C GLN A 88 0.87 6.60 9.96
N VAL A 89 -0.27 6.24 10.54
CA VAL A 89 -1.57 6.33 9.84
C VAL A 89 -1.88 7.77 9.45
N ASP A 90 -1.72 8.72 10.36
CA ASP A 90 -2.02 10.13 10.10
C ASP A 90 -1.10 10.72 9.02
N VAL A 91 0.19 10.41 9.05
CA VAL A 91 1.15 10.80 8.00
C VAL A 91 0.76 10.20 6.64
N PHE A 92 0.38 8.93 6.64
CA PHE A 92 -0.06 8.25 5.43
C PHE A 92 -1.34 8.88 4.85
N VAL A 93 -2.34 9.11 5.69
CA VAL A 93 -3.62 9.72 5.27
C VAL A 93 -3.39 11.09 4.64
N GLU A 94 -2.61 11.95 5.29
CA GLU A 94 -2.29 13.29 4.75
C GLU A 94 -1.58 13.20 3.39
N PHE A 95 -0.59 12.31 3.27
CA PHE A 95 0.13 12.10 2.01
C PHE A 95 -0.80 11.59 0.91
N ALA A 96 -1.60 10.54 1.20
CA ALA A 96 -2.50 9.93 0.22
C ALA A 96 -3.59 10.90 -0.22
N ASP A 97 -4.22 11.63 0.71
CA ASP A 97 -5.27 12.59 0.40
C ASP A 97 -4.76 13.70 -0.53
N ARG A 98 -3.53 14.18 -0.32
CA ARG A 98 -2.92 15.19 -1.19
C ARG A 98 -2.74 14.68 -2.62
N ILE A 99 -2.27 13.45 -2.80
CA ILE A 99 -2.10 12.83 -4.13
C ILE A 99 -3.45 12.61 -4.79
N ILE A 100 -4.42 12.07 -4.05
CA ILE A 100 -5.76 11.79 -4.56
C ILE A 100 -6.48 13.09 -4.95
N ALA A 101 -6.35 14.13 -4.16
CA ALA A 101 -6.93 15.45 -4.47
C ALA A 101 -6.34 16.07 -5.74
N SER A 102 -5.10 15.73 -6.10
CA SER A 102 -4.47 16.15 -7.35
C SER A 102 -4.86 15.28 -8.57
N GLY A 103 -5.73 14.30 -8.40
CA GLY A 103 -6.22 13.42 -9.46
C GLY A 103 -5.37 12.17 -9.68
N GLY A 104 -4.39 11.89 -8.80
CA GLY A 104 -3.56 10.69 -8.85
C GLY A 104 -4.07 9.56 -7.96
N ALA A 105 -3.46 8.40 -8.10
CA ALA A 105 -3.67 7.25 -7.23
C ALA A 105 -2.43 6.93 -6.41
N VAL A 106 -2.63 6.29 -5.27
CA VAL A 106 -1.57 5.85 -4.35
C VAL A 106 -1.58 4.33 -4.25
N VAL A 107 -0.41 3.73 -4.29
CA VAL A 107 -0.24 2.31 -4.00
C VAL A 107 0.61 2.11 -2.74
N VAL A 108 0.19 1.18 -1.90
CA VAL A 108 0.87 0.80 -0.66
C VAL A 108 1.44 -0.60 -0.81
N HIS A 109 2.65 -0.84 -0.35
CA HIS A 109 3.24 -2.17 -0.34
C HIS A 109 3.99 -2.48 0.96
N CYS A 110 4.11 -3.77 1.25
CA CYS A 110 5.07 -4.35 2.17
C CYS A 110 5.84 -5.45 1.44
N HIS A 111 6.14 -6.59 2.04
CA HIS A 111 6.74 -7.71 1.28
C HIS A 111 5.68 -8.46 0.47
N ALA A 112 4.73 -9.11 1.12
CA ALA A 112 3.68 -9.87 0.46
C ALA A 112 2.50 -9.00 -0.04
N GLY A 113 2.38 -7.76 0.46
CA GLY A 113 1.26 -6.88 0.14
C GLY A 113 -0.03 -7.24 0.89
N LEU A 114 0.04 -8.00 1.95
CA LEU A 114 -1.13 -8.57 2.65
C LEU A 114 -1.33 -7.98 4.04
N GLY A 115 -0.44 -8.28 5.00
CA GLY A 115 -0.64 -7.96 6.42
C GLY A 115 -0.54 -6.47 6.72
N ARG A 116 0.66 -5.92 6.64
CA ARG A 116 0.94 -4.49 6.89
C ARG A 116 0.21 -3.60 5.90
N THR A 117 0.24 -3.96 4.62
CA THR A 117 -0.44 -3.24 3.55
C THR A 117 -1.94 -3.19 3.77
N GLY A 118 -2.58 -4.34 3.98
CA GLY A 118 -4.01 -4.40 4.23
C GLY A 118 -4.44 -3.64 5.49
N THR A 119 -3.62 -3.67 6.55
CA THR A 119 -3.87 -2.93 7.78
C THR A 119 -3.82 -1.41 7.54
N MET A 120 -2.81 -0.92 6.81
CA MET A 120 -2.70 0.51 6.49
C MET A 120 -3.87 0.98 5.60
N LEU A 121 -4.27 0.18 4.62
CA LEU A 121 -5.41 0.50 3.75
C LEU A 121 -6.73 0.54 4.53
N ALA A 122 -6.97 -0.41 5.45
CA ALA A 122 -8.13 -0.38 6.32
C ALA A 122 -8.11 0.82 7.27
N ALA A 123 -6.94 1.16 7.82
CA ALA A 123 -6.77 2.34 8.68
C ALA A 123 -7.13 3.64 7.93
N TYR A 124 -6.76 3.77 6.67
CA TYR A 124 -7.17 4.88 5.81
C TYR A 124 -8.70 5.00 5.73
N LEU A 125 -9.38 3.90 5.46
CA LEU A 125 -10.84 3.88 5.37
C LEU A 125 -11.51 4.25 6.70
N ILE A 126 -10.94 3.81 7.82
CA ILE A 126 -11.44 4.15 9.17
C ILE A 126 -11.28 5.65 9.43
N ARG A 127 -10.13 6.24 9.09
CA ARG A 127 -9.92 7.69 9.21
C ARG A 127 -10.89 8.52 8.35
N HIS A 128 -11.43 7.93 7.29
CA HIS A 128 -12.47 8.54 6.44
C HIS A 128 -13.90 8.16 6.85
N GLY A 129 -14.08 7.67 8.08
CA GLY A 129 -15.40 7.50 8.69
C GLY A 129 -16.01 6.10 8.57
N MET A 130 -15.30 5.12 8.00
CA MET A 130 -15.79 3.75 8.00
C MET A 130 -15.64 3.09 9.37
N THR A 131 -16.57 2.19 9.71
CA THR A 131 -16.38 1.30 10.85
C THR A 131 -15.24 0.31 10.58
N ALA A 132 -14.60 -0.20 11.62
CA ALA A 132 -13.51 -1.18 11.46
C ALA A 132 -13.97 -2.41 10.70
N ASP A 133 -15.13 -2.95 11.02
CA ASP A 133 -15.68 -4.14 10.35
C ASP A 133 -15.91 -3.89 8.85
N TYR A 134 -16.46 -2.75 8.48
CA TYR A 134 -16.70 -2.43 7.07
C TYR A 134 -15.39 -2.18 6.31
N ALA A 135 -14.42 -1.49 6.93
CA ALA A 135 -13.11 -1.24 6.35
C ALA A 135 -12.35 -2.56 6.10
N ILE A 136 -12.33 -3.46 7.09
CA ILE A 136 -11.69 -4.77 6.97
C ILE A 136 -12.33 -5.59 5.84
N ARG A 137 -13.66 -5.64 5.78
CA ARG A 137 -14.37 -6.35 4.71
C ARG A 137 -14.10 -5.74 3.34
N THR A 138 -14.02 -4.41 3.25
CA THR A 138 -13.72 -3.72 1.99
C THR A 138 -12.33 -4.10 1.47
N VAL A 139 -11.32 -4.08 2.33
CA VAL A 139 -9.97 -4.51 1.96
C VAL A 139 -9.94 -5.98 1.57
N ARG A 140 -10.60 -6.85 2.33
CA ARG A 140 -10.63 -8.31 2.06
C ARG A 140 -11.46 -8.69 0.84
N ARG A 141 -12.35 -7.85 0.35
CA ARG A 141 -12.98 -8.06 -0.97
C ARG A 141 -11.96 -7.87 -2.10
N ALA A 142 -11.06 -6.91 -1.95
CA ALA A 142 -10.01 -6.67 -2.94
C ALA A 142 -8.87 -7.70 -2.84
N GLU A 143 -8.51 -8.09 -1.60
CA GLU A 143 -7.48 -9.09 -1.32
C GLU A 143 -7.89 -9.95 -0.11
N PRO A 144 -8.42 -11.16 -0.34
CA PRO A 144 -8.97 -12.00 0.74
C PRO A 144 -8.00 -12.37 1.86
N ALA A 145 -6.70 -12.42 1.57
CA ALA A 145 -5.66 -12.76 2.55
C ALA A 145 -5.14 -11.55 3.34
N ALA A 146 -5.66 -10.35 3.08
CA ALA A 146 -5.20 -9.13 3.74
C ALA A 146 -5.53 -9.11 5.24
N ILE A 147 -4.68 -8.40 6.01
CA ILE A 147 -4.79 -8.26 7.49
C ILE A 147 -4.60 -9.62 8.16
N GLU A 148 -3.33 -9.94 8.41
CA GLU A 148 -2.91 -11.32 8.71
C GLU A 148 -2.89 -11.64 10.20
N THR A 149 -2.64 -10.66 11.09
CA THR A 149 -2.39 -10.94 12.51
C THR A 149 -3.48 -10.39 13.42
N THR A 150 -3.62 -11.01 14.58
CA THR A 150 -4.51 -10.54 15.64
C THR A 150 -4.15 -9.13 16.11
N ARG A 151 -2.85 -8.78 16.16
CA ARG A 151 -2.39 -7.44 16.52
C ARG A 151 -2.86 -6.39 15.53
N GLN A 152 -2.80 -6.70 14.23
CA GLN A 152 -3.28 -5.82 13.17
C GLN A 152 -4.79 -5.61 13.29
N MET A 153 -5.55 -6.66 13.54
CA MET A 153 -6.99 -6.59 13.78
C MET A 153 -7.34 -5.73 14.99
N GLN A 154 -6.69 -5.99 16.13
CA GLN A 154 -6.91 -5.24 17.37
C GLN A 154 -6.59 -3.76 17.21
N PHE A 155 -5.53 -3.43 16.49
CA PHE A 155 -5.19 -2.05 16.15
C PHE A 155 -6.33 -1.34 15.40
N LEU A 156 -6.90 -1.98 14.39
CA LEU A 156 -7.99 -1.40 13.60
C LEU A 156 -9.26 -1.18 14.43
N LEU A 157 -9.59 -2.13 15.30
CA LEU A 157 -10.72 -1.99 16.21
C LEU A 157 -10.53 -0.82 17.18
N ALA A 158 -9.33 -0.70 17.75
CA ALA A 158 -8.99 0.42 18.65
C ALA A 158 -8.96 1.77 17.92
N LEU A 159 -8.46 1.81 16.68
CA LEU A 159 -8.41 3.03 15.87
C LEU A 159 -9.82 3.57 15.58
N ALA A 160 -10.77 2.69 15.28
CA ALA A 160 -12.16 3.05 15.05
C ALA A 160 -12.86 3.58 16.31
N GLY A 161 -12.47 3.09 17.50
CA GLY A 161 -13.01 3.52 18.79
C GLY A 161 -12.47 4.87 19.28
N SER A 162 -11.32 5.33 18.78
CA SER A 162 -10.66 6.55 19.25
C SER A 162 -11.15 7.85 18.59
N GLY A 163 -12.05 7.80 17.63
CA GLY A 163 -12.60 8.98 16.95
C GLY A 163 -11.54 9.87 16.26
N PRO A 164 -11.92 10.82 15.40
CA PRO A 164 -10.98 11.81 14.90
C PRO A 164 -10.60 12.76 16.05
N THR A 165 -9.31 12.90 16.29
CA THR A 165 -8.76 13.97 17.14
C THR A 165 -8.87 15.31 16.45
#